data_297ada24a4b994f9564162a2cd77a251
#
_entry.id   297ada24a4b994f9564162a2cd77a251
#
_cell.length_a   1.000
_cell.length_b   1.000
_cell.length_c   1.000
_cell.angle_alpha   90.00
_cell.angle_beta   90.00
_cell.angle_gamma   90.00
#
_symmetry.space_group_name_H-M   'P 1'
#
loop_
_entity.id
_entity.type
_entity.pdbx_description
1 polymer ?
#
loop_
_entity_poly.entity_id
_entity_poly.type
_entity_poly.pdbx_seq_one_letter_code
_entity_poly.pdbx_strand_id
1 'polypeptide(L)'
;RRPPRSTPKPSSAASDVYKRQEDEVFQKYHSETKLMRYIKSLENKDLALNRSMISLGSCTMKLNAASQMLPLSWNRWGNIHPFAPINQAEGYTYILKKLEKQLAEITGFDSVSLQPNSGAQGEFAGLMVIRAFHANNNDKHRNICLIPSSAHGTNPASAVMAGMKVIVIKSTDNGNIDIEDLTNKTIEHKDNLAALMITYPSTHGVFESDIKKITNTIHENGGLVYMDGANMNAQVGLTSPMAIGADVCHLNLHKTFAIPHGGGGPGVGPICVAKHLTPFLPGNPLIKVGGNKAIESISAAPYGSAMACLISYGYISMLGSIGLKRSTEIAILNANYIKERLINKYPILYTGDNG
;
A
#
# COMPACT_ATOMS: atom_id res chain seq x y z
N ARG A 1 -1.16 44.35 -15.55
CA ARG A 1 -0.54 43.43 -16.54
C ARG A 1 -1.35 42.16 -16.50
N ARG A 2 -1.92 41.71 -17.62
CA ARG A 2 -2.52 40.37 -17.71
C ARG A 2 -1.39 39.36 -17.49
N PRO A 3 -1.62 38.31 -16.69
CA PRO A 3 -0.64 37.23 -16.56
C PRO A 3 -0.35 36.69 -17.98
N PRO A 4 0.89 36.26 -18.26
CA PRO A 4 1.20 35.68 -19.54
C PRO A 4 0.29 34.46 -19.76
N ARG A 5 -0.32 34.37 -20.92
CA ARG A 5 -1.12 33.20 -21.28
C ARG A 5 -0.17 31.99 -21.29
N SER A 6 -0.54 30.98 -20.55
CA SER A 6 0.26 29.75 -20.43
C SER A 6 0.41 28.97 -21.75
N THR A 7 -0.34 29.36 -22.79
CA THR A 7 -0.22 28.81 -24.14
C THR A 7 -0.26 29.92 -25.21
N PRO A 8 0.72 29.99 -26.12
CA PRO A 8 0.79 31.01 -27.16
C PRO A 8 -0.32 30.91 -28.23
N LYS A 9 -0.97 29.77 -28.33
CA LYS A 9 -2.19 29.52 -29.13
C LYS A 9 -3.20 28.80 -28.29
N PRO A 10 -4.51 29.05 -28.45
CA PRO A 10 -5.49 28.17 -27.91
C PRO A 10 -5.20 26.76 -28.44
N SER A 11 -4.86 25.84 -27.56
CA SER A 11 -4.79 24.42 -27.94
C SER A 11 -6.16 24.01 -28.45
N SER A 12 -6.23 22.96 -29.29
CA SER A 12 -7.52 22.36 -29.68
C SER A 12 -8.35 22.01 -28.44
N ALA A 13 -7.71 21.61 -27.34
CA ALA A 13 -8.34 21.36 -26.05
C ALA A 13 -8.96 22.63 -25.43
N ALA A 14 -8.29 23.80 -25.48
CA ALA A 14 -8.86 25.04 -24.98
C ALA A 14 -10.03 25.52 -25.83
N SER A 15 -9.95 25.37 -27.16
CA SER A 15 -11.07 25.62 -28.08
C SER A 15 -12.25 24.70 -27.80
N ASP A 16 -11.98 23.42 -27.44
CA ASP A 16 -13.00 22.43 -27.11
C ASP A 16 -13.69 22.73 -25.76
N VAL A 17 -12.95 23.25 -24.78
CA VAL A 17 -13.53 23.70 -23.51
C VAL A 17 -14.55 24.83 -23.71
N TYR A 18 -14.24 25.81 -24.55
CA TYR A 18 -15.21 26.88 -24.85
C TYR A 18 -16.47 26.35 -25.58
N LYS A 19 -16.31 25.40 -26.49
CA LYS A 19 -17.43 24.76 -27.17
C LYS A 19 -18.31 23.94 -26.20
N ARG A 20 -17.70 23.28 -25.23
CA ARG A 20 -18.44 22.52 -24.20
C ARG A 20 -19.29 23.39 -23.29
N GLN A 21 -18.91 24.65 -23.07
CA GLN A 21 -19.73 25.60 -22.31
C GLN A 21 -20.99 26.04 -23.06
N GLU A 22 -21.06 25.84 -24.37
CA GLU A 22 -22.25 26.11 -25.20
C GLU A 22 -23.23 24.93 -25.19
N ASP A 23 -22.83 23.75 -24.72
CA ASP A 23 -23.69 22.60 -24.65
C ASP A 23 -24.92 22.89 -23.78
N GLU A 24 -26.07 22.38 -24.20
CA GLU A 24 -27.38 22.61 -23.55
C GLU A 24 -27.38 22.25 -22.06
N VAL A 25 -26.60 21.25 -21.68
CA VAL A 25 -26.47 20.82 -20.26
C VAL A 25 -25.93 21.95 -19.38
N PHE A 26 -24.98 22.73 -19.85
CA PHE A 26 -24.43 23.85 -19.09
C PHE A 26 -25.36 25.08 -19.09
N GLN A 27 -26.26 25.17 -20.06
CA GLN A 27 -27.27 26.21 -20.13
C GLN A 27 -28.49 25.90 -19.26
N LYS A 28 -28.75 24.63 -18.94
CA LYS A 28 -29.94 24.17 -18.24
C LYS A 28 -29.80 24.19 -16.71
N TYR A 29 -28.59 23.95 -16.18
CA TYR A 29 -28.36 23.72 -14.74
C TYR A 29 -27.55 24.84 -14.09
N HIS A 30 -28.02 26.08 -14.18
CA HIS A 30 -27.32 27.27 -13.68
C HIS A 30 -27.35 27.48 -12.15
N SER A 31 -28.31 26.91 -11.45
CA SER A 31 -28.34 27.03 -9.98
C SER A 31 -27.65 25.84 -9.34
N GLU A 32 -27.01 26.07 -8.20
CA GLU A 32 -26.35 25.03 -7.41
C GLU A 32 -27.28 23.82 -7.19
N THR A 33 -28.50 24.05 -6.73
CA THR A 33 -29.49 22.99 -6.50
C THR A 33 -29.81 22.17 -7.76
N LYS A 34 -29.98 22.84 -8.92
CA LYS A 34 -30.24 22.14 -10.17
C LYS A 34 -29.04 21.33 -10.63
N LEU A 35 -27.83 21.89 -10.50
CA LEU A 35 -26.59 21.21 -10.85
C LEU A 35 -26.37 19.98 -9.95
N MET A 36 -26.54 20.11 -8.64
CA MET A 36 -26.41 18.99 -7.71
C MET A 36 -27.40 17.86 -8.00
N ARG A 37 -28.65 18.19 -8.29
CA ARG A 37 -29.68 17.20 -8.69
C ARG A 37 -29.33 16.53 -10.01
N TYR A 38 -28.77 17.25 -10.95
CA TYR A 38 -28.33 16.70 -12.22
C TYR A 38 -27.12 15.75 -12.01
N ILE A 39 -26.11 16.16 -11.26
CA ILE A 39 -24.95 15.31 -10.91
C ILE A 39 -25.47 14.03 -10.21
N LYS A 40 -26.39 14.17 -9.25
CA LYS A 40 -26.99 13.01 -8.58
C LYS A 40 -27.77 12.10 -9.53
N SER A 41 -28.43 12.65 -10.54
CA SER A 41 -29.12 11.85 -11.56
C SER A 41 -28.15 11.04 -12.43
N LEU A 42 -26.95 11.58 -12.69
CA LEU A 42 -25.88 10.87 -13.40
C LEU A 42 -25.27 9.78 -12.52
N GLU A 43 -24.93 10.11 -11.28
CA GLU A 43 -24.44 9.16 -10.30
C GLU A 43 -25.39 7.96 -10.13
N ASN A 44 -26.70 8.20 -10.16
CA ASN A 44 -27.71 7.16 -10.01
C ASN A 44 -27.81 6.19 -11.20
N LYS A 45 -27.19 6.52 -12.34
CA LYS A 45 -27.13 5.64 -13.53
C LYS A 45 -26.00 4.62 -13.42
N ASP A 46 -25.07 4.82 -12.49
CA ASP A 46 -23.92 3.97 -12.27
C ASP A 46 -23.90 3.40 -10.86
N LEU A 47 -22.95 2.53 -10.58
CA LEU A 47 -22.74 1.98 -9.24
C LEU A 47 -22.24 3.07 -8.29
N ALA A 48 -22.84 3.14 -7.10
CA ALA A 48 -22.44 4.06 -6.06
C ALA A 48 -22.18 3.32 -4.74
N LEU A 49 -21.16 3.73 -4.02
CA LEU A 49 -20.69 3.08 -2.77
C LEU A 49 -21.76 3.04 -1.67
N ASN A 50 -22.70 3.99 -1.67
CA ASN A 50 -23.74 4.10 -0.67
C ASN A 50 -25.00 3.25 -0.95
N ARG A 51 -25.05 2.55 -2.09
CA ARG A 51 -26.21 1.74 -2.50
C ARG A 51 -25.88 0.44 -3.23
N SER A 52 -24.62 0.21 -3.55
CA SER A 52 -24.18 -0.95 -4.34
C SER A 52 -22.86 -1.50 -3.82
N MET A 53 -22.68 -2.80 -3.94
CA MET A 53 -21.38 -3.43 -3.83
C MET A 53 -20.62 -3.25 -5.14
N ILE A 54 -19.49 -2.53 -5.08
CA ILE A 54 -18.59 -2.39 -6.21
C ILE A 54 -17.68 -3.62 -6.25
N SER A 55 -17.65 -4.30 -7.41
CA SER A 55 -16.79 -5.44 -7.67
C SER A 55 -15.35 -4.97 -7.88
N LEU A 56 -14.62 -4.71 -6.80
CA LEU A 56 -13.19 -4.41 -6.84
C LEU A 56 -12.41 -5.55 -6.21
N GLY A 57 -11.41 -6.06 -6.92
CA GLY A 57 -10.54 -7.12 -6.43
C GLY A 57 -9.51 -6.69 -5.38
N SER A 58 -9.40 -5.39 -5.08
CA SER A 58 -8.53 -4.87 -4.03
C SER A 58 -9.25 -4.85 -2.69
N CYS A 59 -8.55 -5.11 -1.58
CA CYS A 59 -9.07 -5.00 -0.22
C CYS A 59 -9.44 -3.55 0.18
N THR A 60 -9.75 -2.69 -0.77
CA THR A 60 -9.97 -1.26 -0.58
C THR A 60 -11.19 -0.98 0.30
N MET A 61 -11.04 -0.09 1.26
CA MET A 61 -12.17 0.45 2.01
C MET A 61 -13.07 1.28 1.08
N LYS A 62 -14.35 0.94 1.06
CA LYS A 62 -15.34 1.57 0.18
C LYS A 62 -16.06 2.72 0.87
N LEU A 63 -16.25 2.62 2.18
CA LEU A 63 -16.93 3.60 3.00
C LEU A 63 -16.01 4.07 4.13
N ASN A 64 -15.91 5.39 4.30
CA ASN A 64 -15.09 6.04 5.32
C ASN A 64 -15.98 6.84 6.26
N ALA A 65 -15.61 6.91 7.53
CA ALA A 65 -16.29 7.79 8.47
C ALA A 65 -16.05 9.27 8.12
N ALA A 66 -17.12 10.06 8.09
CA ALA A 66 -17.01 11.50 7.80
C ALA A 66 -16.06 12.22 8.77
N SER A 67 -16.03 11.80 10.04
CA SER A 67 -15.13 12.33 11.07
C SER A 67 -13.65 12.17 10.76
N GLN A 68 -13.27 11.15 9.98
CA GLN A 68 -11.88 10.92 9.54
C GLN A 68 -11.52 11.79 8.34
N MET A 69 -12.50 12.16 7.53
CA MET A 69 -12.31 12.97 6.32
C MET A 69 -12.39 14.47 6.60
N LEU A 70 -13.19 14.88 7.59
CA LEU A 70 -13.45 16.27 7.92
C LEU A 70 -12.18 17.13 8.14
N PRO A 71 -11.13 16.65 8.83
CA PRO A 71 -9.91 17.42 9.05
C PRO A 71 -9.20 17.85 7.76
N LEU A 72 -9.40 17.14 6.64
CA LEU A 72 -8.79 17.50 5.35
C LEU A 72 -9.30 18.84 4.81
N SER A 73 -10.52 19.24 5.19
CA SER A 73 -11.12 20.52 4.80
C SER A 73 -10.63 21.72 5.64
N TRP A 74 -9.87 21.49 6.70
CA TRP A 74 -9.40 22.57 7.57
C TRP A 74 -8.19 23.25 6.95
N ASN A 75 -8.26 24.58 6.79
CA ASN A 75 -7.21 25.39 6.18
C ASN A 75 -5.81 25.17 6.79
N ARG A 76 -5.75 24.90 8.09
CA ARG A 76 -4.50 24.65 8.80
C ARG A 76 -3.80 23.36 8.38
N TRP A 77 -4.51 22.44 7.75
CA TRP A 77 -3.96 21.20 7.20
C TRP A 77 -3.81 21.29 5.68
N GLY A 78 -4.85 21.75 4.98
CA GLY A 78 -4.90 21.74 3.52
C GLY A 78 -3.98 22.75 2.84
N ASN A 79 -3.59 23.84 3.53
CA ASN A 79 -2.86 24.95 2.94
C ASN A 79 -1.36 24.98 3.28
N ILE A 80 -0.80 23.89 3.81
CA ILE A 80 0.64 23.78 4.11
C ILE A 80 1.36 23.11 2.95
N HIS A 81 2.41 23.75 2.44
CA HIS A 81 3.26 23.18 1.40
C HIS A 81 4.12 22.03 1.96
N PRO A 82 4.35 20.92 1.22
CA PRO A 82 5.15 19.78 1.69
C PRO A 82 6.58 20.12 2.14
N PHE A 83 7.15 21.17 1.61
CA PHE A 83 8.48 21.68 1.97
C PHE A 83 8.43 22.94 2.85
N ALA A 84 7.31 23.19 3.54
CA ALA A 84 7.28 24.24 4.56
C ALA A 84 8.36 23.98 5.61
N PRO A 85 9.00 25.04 6.18
CA PRO A 85 9.95 24.88 7.28
C PRO A 85 9.36 24.07 8.43
N ILE A 86 10.12 23.12 8.99
CA ILE A 86 9.63 22.16 9.99
C ILE A 86 9.04 22.88 11.21
N ASN A 87 9.62 23.99 11.63
CA ASN A 87 9.13 24.82 12.73
C ASN A 87 7.80 25.53 12.45
N GLN A 88 7.36 25.55 11.19
CA GLN A 88 6.04 26.07 10.76
C GLN A 88 5.03 24.94 10.55
N ALA A 89 5.46 23.70 10.60
CA ALA A 89 4.67 22.49 10.34
C ALA A 89 4.71 21.48 11.51
N GLU A 90 4.84 21.97 12.76
CA GLU A 90 4.97 21.13 13.96
C GLU A 90 3.81 20.15 14.13
N GLY A 91 2.58 20.57 13.85
CA GLY A 91 1.40 19.71 13.92
C GLY A 91 1.47 18.52 12.96
N TYR A 92 1.92 18.75 11.71
CA TYR A 92 2.17 17.67 10.75
C TYR A 92 3.29 16.76 11.24
N THR A 93 4.41 17.33 11.69
CA THR A 93 5.54 16.55 12.19
C THR A 93 5.12 15.64 13.35
N TYR A 94 4.31 16.16 14.28
CA TYR A 94 3.78 15.37 15.40
C TYR A 94 2.90 14.19 14.91
N ILE A 95 1.94 14.45 14.03
CA ILE A 95 1.01 13.42 13.53
C ILE A 95 1.75 12.37 12.71
N LEU A 96 2.64 12.77 11.81
CA LEU A 96 3.38 11.83 10.98
C LEU A 96 4.28 10.92 11.83
N LYS A 97 5.00 11.46 12.82
CA LYS A 97 5.79 10.67 13.76
C LYS A 97 4.93 9.72 14.60
N LYS A 98 3.74 10.16 15.01
CA LYS A 98 2.81 9.29 15.74
C LYS A 98 2.30 8.17 14.85
N LEU A 99 1.96 8.45 13.59
CA LEU A 99 1.53 7.45 12.62
C LEU A 99 2.67 6.44 12.34
N GLU A 100 3.90 6.89 12.12
CA GLU A 100 5.07 6.01 11.98
C GLU A 100 5.20 5.06 13.17
N LYS A 101 5.10 5.59 14.40
CA LYS A 101 5.13 4.76 15.61
C LYS A 101 3.99 3.76 15.69
N GLN A 102 2.76 4.18 15.38
CA GLN A 102 1.59 3.29 15.37
C GLN A 102 1.74 2.16 14.33
N LEU A 103 2.22 2.49 13.13
CA LEU A 103 2.45 1.49 12.09
C LEU A 103 3.61 0.53 12.44
N ALA A 104 4.67 1.03 13.06
CA ALA A 104 5.75 0.20 13.59
C ALA A 104 5.24 -0.80 14.63
N GLU A 105 4.42 -0.34 15.57
CA GLU A 105 3.80 -1.20 16.60
C GLU A 105 2.86 -2.25 16.00
N ILE A 106 2.01 -1.87 15.04
CA ILE A 106 1.08 -2.78 14.35
C ILE A 106 1.82 -3.87 13.57
N THR A 107 2.92 -3.53 12.93
CA THR A 107 3.69 -4.45 12.08
C THR A 107 4.78 -5.21 12.83
N GLY A 108 5.12 -4.77 14.05
CA GLY A 108 6.20 -5.30 14.86
C GLY A 108 7.59 -4.81 14.45
N PHE A 109 7.69 -3.91 13.46
CA PHE A 109 8.96 -3.41 12.94
C PHE A 109 9.54 -2.23 13.75
N ASP A 110 10.83 -1.97 13.54
CA ASP A 110 11.56 -0.92 14.26
C ASP A 110 11.36 0.47 13.68
N SER A 111 11.17 0.58 12.36
CA SER A 111 11.11 1.87 11.68
C SER A 111 10.19 1.87 10.48
N VAL A 112 9.67 3.06 10.16
CA VAL A 112 8.70 3.27 9.08
C VAL A 112 9.13 4.48 8.24
N SER A 113 8.90 4.41 6.93
CA SER A 113 8.96 5.57 6.04
C SER A 113 7.60 5.78 5.38
N LEU A 114 7.03 6.96 5.55
CA LEU A 114 5.77 7.37 4.92
C LEU A 114 5.96 7.94 3.51
N GLN A 115 7.17 7.91 2.97
CA GLN A 115 7.50 8.56 1.71
C GLN A 115 6.80 7.95 0.48
N PRO A 116 6.62 6.62 0.33
CA PRO A 116 6.01 6.06 -0.86
C PRO A 116 4.52 6.44 -1.01
N ASN A 117 4.12 6.84 -2.23
CA ASN A 117 2.78 7.31 -2.59
C ASN A 117 1.80 6.21 -3.01
N SER A 118 2.25 4.97 -3.11
CA SER A 118 1.41 3.84 -3.53
C SER A 118 2.01 2.52 -3.05
N GLY A 119 1.23 1.44 -3.14
CA GLY A 119 1.75 0.09 -2.89
C GLY A 119 2.95 -0.24 -3.77
N ALA A 120 2.84 0.00 -5.08
CA ALA A 120 3.94 -0.24 -6.01
C ALA A 120 5.21 0.58 -5.71
N GLN A 121 5.08 1.84 -5.28
CA GLN A 121 6.23 2.61 -4.79
C GLN A 121 6.79 2.03 -3.48
N GLY A 122 5.94 1.53 -2.60
CA GLY A 122 6.36 0.82 -1.40
C GLY A 122 7.10 -0.48 -1.73
N GLU A 123 6.61 -1.24 -2.72
CA GLU A 123 7.32 -2.41 -3.23
C GLU A 123 8.72 -2.05 -3.71
N PHE A 124 8.81 -1.07 -4.60
CA PHE A 124 10.10 -0.61 -5.12
C PHE A 124 11.03 -0.10 -4.01
N ALA A 125 10.52 0.71 -3.08
CA ALA A 125 11.28 1.26 -1.97
C ALA A 125 11.85 0.16 -1.07
N GLY A 126 11.04 -0.83 -0.68
CA GLY A 126 11.48 -1.93 0.16
C GLY A 126 12.52 -2.82 -0.51
N LEU A 127 12.37 -3.10 -1.80
CA LEU A 127 13.36 -3.86 -2.57
C LEU A 127 14.68 -3.07 -2.75
N MET A 128 14.61 -1.76 -2.93
CA MET A 128 15.81 -0.90 -2.97
C MET A 128 16.53 -0.86 -1.63
N VAL A 129 15.79 -0.87 -0.51
CA VAL A 129 16.36 -0.98 0.85
C VAL A 129 17.11 -2.31 1.01
N ILE A 130 16.52 -3.43 0.56
CA ILE A 130 17.17 -4.76 0.56
C ILE A 130 18.45 -4.71 -0.29
N ARG A 131 18.39 -4.13 -1.48
CA ARG A 131 19.60 -4.00 -2.33
C ARG A 131 20.69 -3.15 -1.70
N ALA A 132 20.32 -2.05 -1.05
CA ALA A 132 21.28 -1.21 -0.34
C ALA A 132 21.93 -1.94 0.84
N PHE A 133 21.16 -2.76 1.57
CA PHE A 133 21.69 -3.63 2.62
C PHE A 133 22.73 -4.60 2.08
N HIS A 134 22.41 -5.37 1.03
CA HIS A 134 23.35 -6.29 0.42
C HIS A 134 24.61 -5.57 -0.13
N ALA A 135 24.41 -4.42 -0.78
CA ALA A 135 25.53 -3.63 -1.30
C ALA A 135 26.46 -3.11 -0.18
N ASN A 136 25.89 -2.72 0.97
CA ASN A 136 26.66 -2.30 2.14
C ASN A 136 27.48 -3.45 2.76
N ASN A 137 27.00 -4.68 2.62
CA ASN A 137 27.68 -5.88 3.11
C ASN A 137 28.64 -6.50 2.08
N ASN A 138 28.96 -5.79 0.99
CA ASN A 138 29.77 -6.23 -0.15
C ASN A 138 29.14 -7.36 -0.99
N ASP A 139 27.85 -7.59 -0.86
CA ASP A 139 27.06 -8.63 -1.52
C ASP A 139 26.24 -8.08 -2.73
N LYS A 140 26.82 -7.15 -3.50
CA LYS A 140 26.14 -6.54 -4.66
C LYS A 140 25.68 -7.54 -5.72
N HIS A 141 26.30 -8.73 -5.74
CA HIS A 141 25.96 -9.83 -6.64
C HIS A 141 24.60 -10.46 -6.32
N ARG A 142 24.10 -10.34 -5.08
CA ARG A 142 22.78 -10.83 -4.68
C ARG A 142 21.69 -10.00 -5.37
N ASN A 143 21.10 -10.57 -6.42
CA ASN A 143 20.12 -9.88 -7.26
C ASN A 143 18.93 -10.77 -7.68
N ILE A 144 18.81 -11.97 -7.12
CA ILE A 144 17.66 -12.85 -7.37
C ILE A 144 16.57 -12.60 -6.36
N CYS A 145 15.34 -12.42 -6.85
CA CYS A 145 14.14 -12.33 -6.07
C CYS A 145 13.22 -13.51 -6.38
N LEU A 146 12.97 -14.36 -5.39
CA LEU A 146 12.00 -15.45 -5.49
C LEU A 146 10.60 -14.88 -5.29
N ILE A 147 9.65 -15.22 -6.16
CA ILE A 147 8.26 -14.72 -6.12
C ILE A 147 7.30 -15.88 -6.39
N PRO A 148 6.34 -16.17 -5.49
CA PRO A 148 5.32 -17.18 -5.73
C PRO A 148 4.45 -16.85 -6.94
N SER A 149 4.00 -17.87 -7.67
CA SER A 149 3.09 -17.70 -8.82
C SER A 149 1.74 -17.08 -8.45
N SER A 150 1.35 -17.16 -7.18
CA SER A 150 0.17 -16.52 -6.62
C SER A 150 0.33 -15.01 -6.36
N ALA A 151 1.53 -14.44 -6.51
CA ALA A 151 1.79 -13.03 -6.22
C ALA A 151 1.02 -12.08 -7.13
N HIS A 152 0.76 -10.88 -6.64
CA HIS A 152 0.18 -9.81 -7.45
C HIS A 152 1.14 -9.44 -8.60
N GLY A 153 0.58 -9.11 -9.77
CA GLY A 153 1.38 -8.81 -10.97
C GLY A 153 2.34 -7.62 -10.84
N THR A 154 2.16 -6.73 -9.86
CA THR A 154 3.09 -5.63 -9.59
C THR A 154 4.37 -6.10 -8.90
N ASN A 155 4.36 -7.23 -8.18
CA ASN A 155 5.52 -7.72 -7.44
C ASN A 155 6.71 -8.04 -8.38
N PRO A 156 6.56 -8.86 -9.45
CA PRO A 156 7.66 -9.08 -10.39
C PRO A 156 8.08 -7.80 -11.12
N ALA A 157 7.15 -6.90 -11.45
CA ALA A 157 7.47 -5.63 -12.08
C ALA A 157 8.34 -4.76 -11.19
N SER A 158 7.99 -4.63 -9.91
CA SER A 158 8.78 -3.87 -8.91
C SER A 158 10.16 -4.48 -8.69
N ALA A 159 10.27 -5.82 -8.67
CA ALA A 159 11.56 -6.51 -8.55
C ALA A 159 12.47 -6.21 -9.76
N VAL A 160 11.95 -6.26 -10.97
CA VAL A 160 12.70 -5.89 -12.19
C VAL A 160 13.12 -4.43 -12.17
N MET A 161 12.23 -3.51 -11.78
CA MET A 161 12.55 -2.07 -11.61
C MET A 161 13.67 -1.85 -10.59
N ALA A 162 13.69 -2.62 -9.52
CA ALA A 162 14.77 -2.59 -8.52
C ALA A 162 16.07 -3.26 -9.03
N GLY A 163 16.13 -3.75 -10.27
CA GLY A 163 17.28 -4.38 -10.89
C GLY A 163 17.53 -5.82 -10.39
N MET A 164 16.46 -6.50 -9.95
CA MET A 164 16.52 -7.90 -9.56
C MET A 164 16.05 -8.82 -10.69
N LYS A 165 16.55 -10.05 -10.69
CA LYS A 165 16.06 -11.15 -11.54
C LYS A 165 14.98 -11.91 -10.80
N VAL A 166 13.81 -12.07 -11.41
CA VAL A 166 12.69 -12.80 -10.84
C VAL A 166 12.79 -14.29 -11.16
N ILE A 167 12.68 -15.12 -10.14
CA ILE A 167 12.50 -16.55 -10.23
C ILE A 167 11.15 -16.90 -9.61
N VAL A 168 10.27 -17.48 -10.41
CA VAL A 168 8.91 -17.81 -9.96
C VAL A 168 8.92 -19.12 -9.19
N ILE A 169 8.30 -19.12 -8.00
CA ILE A 169 8.03 -20.31 -7.19
C ILE A 169 6.63 -20.84 -7.50
N LYS A 170 6.50 -22.15 -7.63
CA LYS A 170 5.21 -22.78 -7.87
C LYS A 170 4.28 -22.67 -6.66
N SER A 171 2.99 -22.69 -6.93
CA SER A 171 1.95 -22.92 -5.93
C SER A 171 1.35 -24.30 -6.12
N THR A 172 0.89 -24.91 -5.04
CA THR A 172 0.18 -26.18 -5.03
C THR A 172 -1.27 -25.99 -5.51
N ASP A 173 -1.98 -27.07 -5.79
CA ASP A 173 -3.37 -27.02 -6.28
C ASP A 173 -4.34 -26.39 -5.27
N ASN A 174 -4.05 -26.46 -3.96
CA ASN A 174 -4.85 -25.84 -2.91
C ASN A 174 -4.48 -24.37 -2.62
N GLY A 175 -3.50 -23.83 -3.35
CA GLY A 175 -3.11 -22.42 -3.31
C GLY A 175 -1.98 -22.07 -2.33
N ASN A 176 -1.38 -23.05 -1.64
CA ASN A 176 -0.19 -22.86 -0.83
C ASN A 176 1.08 -22.74 -1.71
N ILE A 177 2.18 -22.27 -1.10
CA ILE A 177 3.50 -22.30 -1.75
C ILE A 177 4.02 -23.73 -1.80
N ASP A 178 4.53 -24.15 -2.94
CA ASP A 178 5.25 -25.41 -3.08
C ASP A 178 6.60 -25.33 -2.38
N ILE A 179 6.68 -25.95 -1.19
CA ILE A 179 7.86 -25.91 -0.32
C ILE A 179 9.07 -26.60 -0.95
N GLU A 180 8.85 -27.66 -1.70
CA GLU A 180 9.94 -28.39 -2.38
C GLU A 180 10.54 -27.50 -3.48
N ASP A 181 9.70 -26.91 -4.34
CA ASP A 181 10.15 -25.98 -5.39
C ASP A 181 10.85 -24.74 -4.79
N LEU A 182 10.30 -24.19 -3.70
CA LEU A 182 10.94 -23.08 -2.96
C LEU A 182 12.35 -23.48 -2.50
N THR A 183 12.46 -24.62 -1.81
CA THR A 183 13.73 -25.06 -1.21
C THR A 183 14.77 -25.33 -2.29
N ASN A 184 14.39 -26.03 -3.37
CA ASN A 184 15.28 -26.33 -4.48
C ASN A 184 15.82 -25.05 -5.14
N LYS A 185 14.95 -24.09 -5.44
CA LYS A 185 15.35 -22.80 -6.04
C LYS A 185 16.16 -21.92 -5.10
N THR A 186 15.87 -21.97 -3.81
CA THR A 186 16.66 -21.27 -2.79
C THR A 186 18.10 -21.80 -2.75
N ILE A 187 18.27 -23.12 -2.79
CA ILE A 187 19.60 -23.75 -2.78
C ILE A 187 20.32 -23.49 -4.11
N GLU A 188 19.63 -23.65 -5.25
CA GLU A 188 20.20 -23.38 -6.58
C GLU A 188 20.77 -21.97 -6.71
N HIS A 189 20.08 -21.01 -6.12
CA HIS A 189 20.42 -19.58 -6.24
C HIS A 189 21.02 -18.94 -4.99
N LYS A 190 21.40 -19.73 -3.97
CA LYS A 190 21.82 -19.25 -2.64
C LYS A 190 22.86 -18.13 -2.67
N ASP A 191 23.83 -18.21 -3.59
CA ASP A 191 24.91 -17.23 -3.68
C ASP A 191 24.44 -15.88 -4.22
N ASN A 192 23.40 -15.88 -5.04
CA ASN A 192 22.81 -14.67 -5.65
C ASN A 192 21.43 -14.29 -5.06
N LEU A 193 20.93 -15.04 -4.08
CA LEU A 193 19.63 -14.79 -3.48
C LEU A 193 19.61 -13.48 -2.72
N ALA A 194 18.84 -12.52 -3.19
CA ALA A 194 18.63 -11.23 -2.52
C ALA A 194 17.40 -11.27 -1.62
N ALA A 195 16.26 -11.77 -2.14
CA ALA A 195 15.00 -11.74 -1.41
C ALA A 195 14.01 -12.84 -1.85
N LEU A 196 13.11 -13.17 -0.94
CA LEU A 196 11.79 -13.69 -1.24
C LEU A 196 10.78 -12.54 -1.14
N MET A 197 9.92 -12.37 -2.13
CA MET A 197 8.81 -11.43 -2.08
C MET A 197 7.48 -12.20 -2.00
N ILE A 198 6.81 -12.11 -0.87
CA ILE A 198 5.63 -12.91 -0.54
C ILE A 198 4.46 -12.01 -0.10
N THR A 199 3.23 -12.38 -0.47
CA THR A 199 1.99 -11.77 0.05
C THR A 199 1.42 -12.69 1.13
N TYR A 200 1.06 -12.13 2.30
CA TYR A 200 0.48 -12.93 3.39
C TYR A 200 -0.69 -12.19 4.05
N PRO A 201 -1.87 -12.83 4.19
CA PRO A 201 -2.26 -14.05 3.45
C PRO A 201 -2.11 -13.86 1.94
N SER A 202 -2.03 -14.96 1.18
CA SER A 202 -1.73 -14.91 -0.26
C SER A 202 -2.83 -14.16 -1.05
N THR A 203 -2.55 -13.84 -2.32
CA THR A 203 -3.55 -13.26 -3.23
C THR A 203 -4.77 -14.18 -3.42
N HIS A 204 -4.58 -15.48 -3.23
CA HIS A 204 -5.67 -16.48 -3.23
C HIS A 204 -6.48 -16.50 -1.91
N GLY A 205 -6.09 -15.71 -0.90
CA GLY A 205 -6.72 -15.68 0.41
C GLY A 205 -6.25 -16.79 1.37
N VAL A 206 -5.20 -17.51 1.01
CA VAL A 206 -4.66 -18.63 1.79
C VAL A 206 -3.63 -18.15 2.81
N PHE A 207 -3.77 -18.59 4.05
CA PHE A 207 -2.75 -18.46 5.10
C PHE A 207 -1.78 -19.63 5.02
N GLU A 208 -0.51 -19.33 4.73
CA GLU A 208 0.54 -20.34 4.69
C GLU A 208 0.82 -20.90 6.08
N SER A 209 0.54 -22.18 6.28
CA SER A 209 0.81 -22.88 7.55
C SER A 209 2.30 -22.87 7.87
N ASP A 210 3.12 -23.08 6.86
CA ASP A 210 4.57 -23.21 6.95
C ASP A 210 5.31 -21.87 6.80
N ILE A 211 4.64 -20.73 6.98
CA ILE A 211 5.24 -19.40 6.71
C ILE A 211 6.59 -19.21 7.42
N LYS A 212 6.73 -19.65 8.67
CA LYS A 212 8.00 -19.51 9.40
C LYS A 212 9.11 -20.40 8.84
N LYS A 213 8.77 -21.60 8.37
CA LYS A 213 9.73 -22.49 7.69
C LYS A 213 10.20 -21.84 6.38
N ILE A 214 9.27 -21.27 5.60
CA ILE A 214 9.57 -20.55 4.37
C ILE A 214 10.55 -19.40 4.64
N THR A 215 10.24 -18.52 5.59
CA THR A 215 11.07 -17.35 5.90
C THR A 215 12.46 -17.74 6.44
N ASN A 216 12.53 -18.76 7.31
CA ASN A 216 13.79 -19.28 7.84
C ASN A 216 14.66 -19.87 6.71
N THR A 217 14.08 -20.63 5.78
CA THR A 217 14.82 -21.18 4.62
C THR A 217 15.50 -20.07 3.81
N ILE A 218 14.84 -18.93 3.63
CA ILE A 218 15.41 -17.77 2.93
C ILE A 218 16.58 -17.16 3.71
N HIS A 219 16.39 -16.92 5.02
CA HIS A 219 17.40 -16.32 5.89
C HIS A 219 18.65 -17.20 6.00
N GLU A 220 18.50 -18.51 6.16
CA GLU A 220 19.60 -19.46 6.23
C GLU A 220 20.47 -19.48 4.95
N ASN A 221 19.89 -19.05 3.81
CA ASN A 221 20.59 -18.94 2.53
C ASN A 221 20.98 -17.48 2.18
N GLY A 222 20.95 -16.57 3.17
CA GLY A 222 21.45 -15.19 3.06
C GLY A 222 20.51 -14.22 2.34
N GLY A 223 19.29 -14.65 1.99
CA GLY A 223 18.24 -13.78 1.46
C GLY A 223 17.48 -13.05 2.57
N LEU A 224 16.74 -12.00 2.20
CA LEU A 224 15.81 -11.29 3.05
C LEU A 224 14.36 -11.53 2.63
N VAL A 225 13.42 -11.33 3.55
CA VAL A 225 12.01 -11.55 3.29
C VAL A 225 11.27 -10.22 3.17
N TYR A 226 10.76 -9.97 1.97
CA TYR A 226 9.84 -8.87 1.68
C TYR A 226 8.40 -9.37 1.75
N MET A 227 7.58 -8.78 2.61
CA MET A 227 6.15 -9.07 2.68
C MET A 227 5.33 -7.96 2.01
N ASP A 228 4.52 -8.34 1.03
CA ASP A 228 3.46 -7.49 0.50
C ASP A 228 2.31 -7.41 1.53
N GLY A 229 2.15 -6.22 2.12
CA GLY A 229 1.16 -5.94 3.17
C GLY A 229 -0.20 -5.48 2.63
N ALA A 230 -0.52 -5.74 1.37
CA ALA A 230 -1.82 -5.39 0.80
C ALA A 230 -3.00 -6.01 1.56
N ASN A 231 -2.79 -7.18 2.18
CA ASN A 231 -3.80 -7.95 2.91
C ASN A 231 -3.72 -7.79 4.44
N MET A 232 -3.16 -6.68 4.95
CA MET A 232 -3.02 -6.43 6.40
C MET A 232 -4.33 -6.47 7.19
N ASN A 233 -5.47 -6.23 6.55
CA ASN A 233 -6.79 -6.34 7.19
C ASN A 233 -7.11 -7.75 7.72
N ALA A 234 -6.34 -8.76 7.34
CA ALA A 234 -6.44 -10.12 7.88
C ALA A 234 -5.41 -10.42 8.99
N GLN A 235 -4.56 -9.46 9.36
CA GLN A 235 -3.46 -9.68 10.31
C GLN A 235 -3.50 -8.77 11.54
N VAL A 236 -3.96 -7.52 11.41
CA VAL A 236 -3.85 -6.49 12.47
C VAL A 236 -4.41 -6.98 13.79
N GLY A 237 -3.56 -6.99 14.82
CA GLY A 237 -3.92 -7.43 16.18
C GLY A 237 -4.01 -8.94 16.38
N LEU A 238 -3.81 -9.77 15.34
CA LEU A 238 -3.78 -11.24 15.43
C LEU A 238 -2.36 -11.78 15.17
N THR A 239 -1.67 -11.20 14.20
CA THR A 239 -0.26 -11.49 13.90
C THR A 239 0.39 -10.21 13.36
N SER A 240 1.68 -10.27 13.01
CA SER A 240 2.38 -9.16 12.39
C SER A 240 3.40 -9.63 11.37
N PRO A 241 3.77 -8.79 10.38
CA PRO A 241 4.80 -9.12 9.41
C PRO A 241 6.11 -9.56 10.05
N MET A 242 6.57 -8.87 11.10
CA MET A 242 7.80 -9.27 11.79
C MET A 242 7.66 -10.62 12.50
N ALA A 243 6.51 -10.91 13.09
CA ALA A 243 6.27 -12.20 13.79
C ALA A 243 6.30 -13.40 12.84
N ILE A 244 5.98 -13.22 11.57
CA ILE A 244 6.08 -14.27 10.55
C ILE A 244 7.47 -14.37 9.90
N GLY A 245 8.42 -13.48 10.24
CA GLY A 245 9.79 -13.50 9.76
C GLY A 245 10.07 -12.57 8.58
N ALA A 246 9.25 -11.57 8.32
CA ALA A 246 9.55 -10.57 7.31
C ALA A 246 10.60 -9.54 7.80
N ASP A 247 11.45 -9.07 6.90
CA ASP A 247 12.45 -8.02 7.15
C ASP A 247 11.96 -6.64 6.74
N VAL A 248 11.12 -6.59 5.71
CA VAL A 248 10.46 -5.39 5.23
C VAL A 248 9.05 -5.71 4.75
N CYS A 249 8.15 -4.76 4.98
CA CYS A 249 6.77 -4.84 4.51
C CYS A 249 6.33 -3.48 4.00
N HIS A 250 5.65 -3.41 2.86
CA HIS A 250 4.87 -2.23 2.56
C HIS A 250 3.43 -2.38 3.05
N LEU A 251 2.81 -1.27 3.37
CA LEU A 251 1.39 -1.20 3.71
C LEU A 251 0.63 -0.41 2.65
N ASN A 252 -0.64 -0.74 2.48
CA ASN A 252 -1.55 0.06 1.68
C ASN A 252 -2.53 0.76 2.62
N LEU A 253 -2.22 2.02 3.01
CA LEU A 253 -3.10 2.77 3.91
C LEU A 253 -4.48 3.02 3.30
N HIS A 254 -4.57 3.02 1.97
CA HIS A 254 -5.81 3.10 1.20
C HIS A 254 -6.59 1.77 1.10
N LYS A 255 -6.15 0.73 1.81
CA LYS A 255 -6.88 -0.53 1.97
C LYS A 255 -7.26 -0.74 3.44
N THR A 256 -6.31 -1.06 4.29
CA THR A 256 -6.54 -1.43 5.69
C THR A 256 -6.75 -0.24 6.62
N PHE A 257 -6.22 0.95 6.29
CA PHE A 257 -6.14 2.10 7.19
C PHE A 257 -6.93 3.31 6.69
N ALA A 258 -8.08 3.07 6.08
CA ALA A 258 -9.17 4.00 5.81
C ALA A 258 -8.92 5.12 4.78
N ILE A 259 -7.76 5.25 4.14
CA ILE A 259 -7.61 6.25 3.10
C ILE A 259 -8.51 5.89 1.91
N PRO A 260 -9.36 6.83 1.40
CA PRO A 260 -10.24 6.54 0.27
C PRO A 260 -9.44 6.32 -1.01
N HIS A 261 -9.75 5.26 -1.74
CA HIS A 261 -9.11 4.98 -3.02
C HIS A 261 -9.75 5.73 -4.19
N GLY A 262 -11.05 5.93 -4.15
CA GLY A 262 -11.84 6.85 -4.96
C GLY A 262 -11.56 6.85 -6.46
N GLY A 263 -11.39 5.69 -7.09
CA GLY A 263 -11.08 5.62 -8.52
C GLY A 263 -9.65 6.05 -8.88
N GLY A 264 -8.69 5.93 -7.96
CA GLY A 264 -7.29 6.31 -8.13
C GLY A 264 -6.85 7.48 -7.26
N GLY A 265 -7.59 7.73 -6.17
CA GLY A 265 -7.28 8.78 -5.19
C GLY A 265 -5.93 8.58 -4.49
N PRO A 266 -5.60 9.46 -3.51
CA PRO A 266 -4.26 9.58 -2.95
C PRO A 266 -3.82 8.28 -2.29
N GLY A 267 -2.92 7.55 -2.96
CA GLY A 267 -2.30 6.36 -2.41
C GLY A 267 -1.29 6.74 -1.33
N VAL A 268 -1.13 5.88 -0.34
CA VAL A 268 -0.03 5.93 0.62
C VAL A 268 0.43 4.50 0.87
N GLY A 269 1.70 4.23 0.58
CA GLY A 269 2.30 2.90 0.65
C GLY A 269 3.55 2.88 1.52
N PRO A 270 3.47 3.16 2.84
CA PRO A 270 4.64 3.21 3.68
C PRO A 270 5.34 1.87 3.73
N ILE A 271 6.67 1.92 3.89
CA ILE A 271 7.46 0.74 4.20
C ILE A 271 7.81 0.71 5.68
N CYS A 272 7.69 -0.48 6.26
CA CYS A 272 8.08 -0.79 7.63
C CYS A 272 9.24 -1.79 7.57
N VAL A 273 10.28 -1.57 8.35
CA VAL A 273 11.52 -2.35 8.25
C VAL A 273 12.06 -2.78 9.61
N ALA A 274 12.70 -3.94 9.63
CA ALA A 274 13.44 -4.44 10.78
C ALA A 274 14.69 -3.58 11.05
N LYS A 275 15.21 -3.66 12.26
CA LYS A 275 16.30 -2.83 12.78
C LYS A 275 17.52 -2.74 11.85
N HIS A 276 17.95 -3.85 11.27
CA HIS A 276 19.13 -3.90 10.39
C HIS A 276 18.92 -3.16 9.06
N LEU A 277 17.67 -2.91 8.65
CA LEU A 277 17.31 -2.17 7.44
C LEU A 277 17.02 -0.68 7.70
N THR A 278 16.81 -0.27 8.95
CA THR A 278 16.56 1.13 9.32
C THR A 278 17.56 2.12 8.73
N PRO A 279 18.87 1.84 8.67
CA PRO A 279 19.85 2.77 8.11
C PRO A 279 19.62 3.13 6.65
N PHE A 280 18.91 2.29 5.90
CA PHE A 280 18.72 2.41 4.45
C PHE A 280 17.36 3.01 4.05
N LEU A 281 16.51 3.39 5.00
CA LEU A 281 15.22 4.03 4.70
C LEU A 281 15.42 5.27 3.80
N PRO A 282 14.47 5.54 2.86
CA PRO A 282 14.58 6.60 1.87
C PRO A 282 14.86 7.97 2.46
N GLY A 283 15.86 8.66 1.93
CA GLY A 283 16.21 10.04 2.26
C GLY A 283 15.42 11.06 1.45
N ASN A 284 15.73 12.35 1.70
CA ASN A 284 15.27 13.44 0.85
C ASN A 284 16.37 14.52 0.83
N PRO A 285 16.70 15.10 -0.33
CA PRO A 285 17.81 16.06 -0.44
C PRO A 285 17.56 17.40 0.29
N LEU A 286 16.31 17.76 0.54
CA LEU A 286 15.93 19.05 1.13
C LEU A 286 15.50 18.93 2.60
N ILE A 287 14.94 17.81 2.99
CA ILE A 287 14.40 17.57 4.34
C ILE A 287 15.10 16.36 4.96
N LYS A 288 15.56 16.50 6.18
CA LYS A 288 16.23 15.40 6.90
C LYS A 288 15.22 14.34 7.31
N VAL A 289 15.08 13.31 6.48
CA VAL A 289 14.31 12.09 6.70
C VAL A 289 15.15 10.86 6.30
N GLY A 290 14.68 9.68 6.66
CA GLY A 290 15.35 8.42 6.31
C GLY A 290 16.50 8.05 7.25
N GLY A 291 17.24 7.01 6.88
CA GLY A 291 18.36 6.47 7.63
C GLY A 291 19.68 7.19 7.37
N ASN A 292 20.72 6.83 8.11
CA ASN A 292 22.08 7.42 7.95
C ASN A 292 22.86 6.88 6.74
N LYS A 293 22.37 5.82 6.10
CA LYS A 293 22.84 5.24 4.83
C LYS A 293 21.70 5.21 3.81
N ALA A 294 20.82 6.23 3.88
CA ALA A 294 19.60 6.30 3.13
C ALA A 294 19.79 6.02 1.63
N ILE A 295 18.84 5.28 1.06
CA ILE A 295 18.67 5.27 -0.40
C ILE A 295 18.14 6.63 -0.87
N GLU A 296 18.20 6.87 -2.18
CA GLU A 296 17.64 8.08 -2.79
C GLU A 296 16.14 8.23 -2.52
N SER A 297 15.61 9.43 -2.77
CA SER A 297 14.19 9.70 -2.62
C SER A 297 13.35 8.81 -3.54
N ILE A 298 12.28 8.25 -2.99
CA ILE A 298 11.30 7.45 -3.73
C ILE A 298 10.19 8.34 -4.31
N SER A 299 9.82 9.41 -3.61
CA SER A 299 8.89 10.42 -4.09
C SER A 299 9.44 11.81 -3.89
N ALA A 300 8.88 12.80 -4.61
CA ALA A 300 9.32 14.18 -4.53
C ALA A 300 9.13 14.77 -3.13
N ALA A 301 7.97 14.51 -2.50
CA ALA A 301 7.68 15.00 -1.15
C ALA A 301 8.29 14.08 -0.08
N PRO A 302 8.79 14.63 1.04
CA PRO A 302 9.51 13.86 2.06
C PRO A 302 8.62 12.84 2.80
N TYR A 303 7.30 13.08 2.82
CA TYR A 303 6.30 12.22 3.48
C TYR A 303 5.20 11.77 2.52
N GLY A 304 5.49 11.70 1.24
CA GLY A 304 4.54 11.29 0.20
C GLY A 304 3.24 12.12 0.24
N SER A 305 2.10 11.47 0.40
CA SER A 305 0.78 12.11 0.52
C SER A 305 0.46 12.48 1.97
N ALA A 306 1.23 13.41 2.56
CA ALA A 306 1.18 13.75 3.98
C ALA A 306 -0.23 14.09 4.49
N MET A 307 -1.01 14.87 3.72
CA MET A 307 -2.38 15.23 4.11
C MET A 307 -3.29 14.00 4.23
N ALA A 308 -3.16 13.02 3.34
CA ALA A 308 -3.94 11.79 3.40
C ALA A 308 -3.61 10.94 4.64
N CYS A 309 -2.39 11.05 5.18
CA CYS A 309 -1.99 10.36 6.41
C CYS A 309 -2.83 10.77 7.63
N LEU A 310 -3.45 11.96 7.64
CA LEU A 310 -4.38 12.39 8.69
C LEU A 310 -5.53 11.41 8.86
N ILE A 311 -6.02 10.83 7.77
CA ILE A 311 -7.14 9.87 7.78
C ILE A 311 -6.73 8.61 8.53
N SER A 312 -5.59 8.03 8.19
CA SER A 312 -5.09 6.82 8.84
C SER A 312 -4.75 7.06 10.30
N TYR A 313 -4.15 8.20 10.62
CA TYR A 313 -3.92 8.60 12.02
C TYR A 313 -5.24 8.69 12.79
N GLY A 314 -6.24 9.35 12.24
CA GLY A 314 -7.58 9.44 12.82
C GLY A 314 -8.24 8.07 13.01
N TYR A 315 -8.19 7.23 11.98
CA TYR A 315 -8.73 5.87 12.00
C TYR A 315 -8.12 5.02 13.13
N ILE A 316 -6.78 4.94 13.18
CA ILE A 316 -6.06 4.17 14.20
C ILE A 316 -6.35 4.73 15.60
N SER A 317 -6.33 6.06 15.76
CA SER A 317 -6.57 6.72 17.07
C SER A 317 -8.00 6.54 17.57
N MET A 318 -8.99 6.54 16.68
CA MET A 318 -10.41 6.35 17.05
C MET A 318 -10.73 4.90 17.41
N LEU A 319 -10.15 3.93 16.72
CA LEU A 319 -10.39 2.51 16.99
C LEU A 319 -9.56 2.00 18.17
N GLY A 320 -8.34 2.49 18.33
CA GLY A 320 -7.39 1.95 19.30
C GLY A 320 -7.03 0.49 19.01
N SER A 321 -6.26 -0.13 19.89
CA SER A 321 -5.81 -1.53 19.72
C SER A 321 -6.98 -2.52 19.69
N ILE A 322 -7.97 -2.31 20.56
CA ILE A 322 -9.15 -3.20 20.66
C ILE A 322 -9.98 -3.11 19.37
N GLY A 323 -10.28 -1.91 18.89
CA GLY A 323 -11.09 -1.71 17.69
C GLY A 323 -10.39 -2.20 16.42
N LEU A 324 -9.08 -2.01 16.30
CA LEU A 324 -8.30 -2.52 15.17
C LEU A 324 -8.33 -4.04 15.12
N LYS A 325 -8.07 -4.72 16.25
CA LYS A 325 -8.18 -6.18 16.35
C LYS A 325 -9.59 -6.65 16.00
N ARG A 326 -10.61 -6.01 16.57
CA ARG A 326 -12.01 -6.34 16.31
C ARG A 326 -12.38 -6.20 14.83
N SER A 327 -11.85 -5.17 14.15
CA SER A 327 -12.04 -4.98 12.71
C SER A 327 -11.50 -6.16 11.91
N THR A 328 -10.31 -6.66 12.26
CA THR A 328 -9.70 -7.84 11.62
C THR A 328 -10.52 -9.11 11.88
N GLU A 329 -10.93 -9.35 13.13
CA GLU A 329 -11.77 -10.49 13.48
C GLU A 329 -13.08 -10.52 12.69
N ILE A 330 -13.74 -9.37 12.58
CA ILE A 330 -14.98 -9.23 11.80
C ILE A 330 -14.73 -9.44 10.29
N ALA A 331 -13.62 -8.93 9.76
CA ALA A 331 -13.29 -9.14 8.35
C ALA A 331 -13.13 -10.63 8.02
N ILE A 332 -12.39 -11.37 8.85
CA ILE A 332 -12.20 -12.82 8.70
C ILE A 332 -13.52 -13.56 8.86
N LEU A 333 -14.31 -13.21 9.90
CA LEU A 333 -15.62 -13.81 10.13
C LEU A 333 -16.56 -13.62 8.94
N ASN A 334 -16.63 -12.40 8.39
CA ASN A 334 -17.46 -12.09 7.23
C ASN A 334 -17.03 -12.88 5.99
N ALA A 335 -15.73 -13.01 5.74
CA ALA A 335 -15.21 -13.80 4.62
C ALA A 335 -15.63 -15.27 4.74
N ASN A 336 -15.44 -15.86 5.90
CA ASN A 336 -15.85 -17.26 6.16
C ASN A 336 -17.37 -17.43 6.11
N TYR A 337 -18.15 -16.49 6.65
CA TYR A 337 -19.60 -16.52 6.54
C TYR A 337 -20.08 -16.52 5.08
N ILE A 338 -19.49 -15.66 4.23
CA ILE A 338 -19.81 -15.62 2.80
C ILE A 338 -19.42 -16.93 2.12
N LYS A 339 -18.23 -17.47 2.43
CA LYS A 339 -17.78 -18.79 1.95
C LYS A 339 -18.83 -19.87 2.26
N GLU A 340 -19.22 -20.03 3.51
CA GLU A 340 -20.20 -21.04 3.94
C GLU A 340 -21.58 -20.87 3.28
N ARG A 341 -22.00 -19.62 3.04
CA ARG A 341 -23.29 -19.34 2.36
C ARG A 341 -23.26 -19.68 0.87
N LEU A 342 -22.10 -19.64 0.24
CA LEU A 342 -21.96 -19.79 -1.21
C LEU A 342 -21.44 -21.18 -1.63
N ILE A 343 -20.79 -21.94 -0.75
CA ILE A 343 -20.03 -23.17 -1.09
C ILE A 343 -20.86 -24.21 -1.88
N ASN A 344 -22.16 -24.30 -1.60
CA ASN A 344 -23.06 -25.23 -2.29
C ASN A 344 -23.43 -24.80 -3.73
N LYS A 345 -23.12 -23.55 -4.12
CA LYS A 345 -23.42 -23.01 -5.45
C LYS A 345 -22.15 -22.65 -6.21
N TYR A 346 -21.11 -22.25 -5.49
CA TYR A 346 -19.83 -21.80 -6.02
C TYR A 346 -18.71 -22.52 -5.25
N PRO A 347 -18.09 -23.54 -5.82
CA PRO A 347 -16.99 -24.25 -5.16
C PRO A 347 -15.82 -23.29 -4.91
N ILE A 348 -15.21 -23.44 -3.75
CA ILE A 348 -14.01 -22.65 -3.38
C ILE A 348 -12.82 -23.24 -4.13
N LEU A 349 -12.10 -22.39 -4.86
CA LEU A 349 -10.98 -22.82 -5.69
C LEU A 349 -9.71 -23.10 -4.86
N TYR A 350 -9.43 -22.22 -3.89
CA TYR A 350 -8.25 -22.31 -3.03
C TYR A 350 -8.66 -22.27 -1.57
N THR A 351 -8.34 -23.32 -0.85
CA THR A 351 -8.69 -23.43 0.59
C THR A 351 -7.46 -23.42 1.50
N GLY A 352 -6.27 -23.63 0.95
CA GLY A 352 -5.09 -23.92 1.74
C GLY A 352 -5.25 -25.24 2.50
N ASP A 353 -4.31 -25.50 3.42
CA ASP A 353 -4.31 -26.74 4.22
C ASP A 353 -5.34 -26.71 5.37
N ASN A 354 -5.79 -25.52 5.75
CA ASN A 354 -6.67 -25.31 6.89
C ASN A 354 -8.14 -25.04 6.52
N GLY A 355 -8.48 -25.04 5.25
CA GLY A 355 -9.84 -24.86 4.75
C GLY A 355 -10.23 -23.39 4.62
#